data_25451c53f28aa2a26138e53f8469490d
#
_entry.id   25451c53f28aa2a26138e53f8469490d
#
_cell.length_a   1.000
_cell.length_b   1.000
_cell.length_c   1.000
_cell.angle_alpha   90.00
_cell.angle_beta   90.00
_cell.angle_gamma   90.00
#
_symmetry.space_group_name_H-M   'P 1'
#
loop_
_entity.id
_entity.type
_entity.pdbx_description
1 polymer ?
#
loop_
_entity_poly.entity_id
_entity_poly.type
_entity_poly.pdbx_seq_one_letter_code
_entity_poly.pdbx_strand_id
1 'polypeptide(L)'
;MINILTRTGNLNAARNFILSTPKLSSGAVALHDRFFNSLIRAYGRSGLVNESIKLFKSMKDHGVSPSIYSFNSIISVLLSRGRTNMAKDLFYELCDSPSVSPDVCTFNTLIRGFCLNSMVDDGFWFFKEMSRFSCSPDIITYNTLVDGLCRAGKVKIAHNLLKGMFNKHPHLKPNIVTYTTLIRGYCEKLLVSNALDLFEEMVACGLKPNEITYNTLIMGLCEVRMLDKIKEILPSSREFRPDTCTFNTLINSHCNTGNLDEAMNIFEKMSDLEVEPDAATFSLLIRSLCKIGNFEKAELLFDELEKKQILLRNEGSVPLVAAYNPMFDYLCKEGKTQKAEKVFRQLMKRGTQDPTAFKTLIKGHCREGTFQDGFEILVLMLRREFVPDIQVYSSLIDGFLHKEDPTFAYKTLEKMLKSNHTPKTTLFYSILDGLVKHSCARDAASLLTLMLEKKVRQNINLSTETVILLFKTGLKDDSFEIVKLIYSNGYSLKMEKVIEFLCEKRRFSEAREILLFIMANDQEVDLQLSSMIITGLCQTMRAPEAFSLFYELTERGLQPALSCLKDLKYALESDKKQKFHKEAEFVSNQMLRRT
;
A
#
# COMPACT_ATOMS: atom_id res chain seq x y z
N MET A 1 -29.02 4.03 16.67
CA MET A 1 -28.35 2.90 16.04
C MET A 1 -27.75 3.26 14.68
N ILE A 2 -28.54 3.67 13.67
CA ILE A 2 -28.05 3.98 12.30
C ILE A 2 -26.93 5.03 12.31
N ASN A 3 -27.09 6.14 13.02
CA ASN A 3 -26.07 7.18 13.12
C ASN A 3 -24.76 6.69 13.80
N ILE A 4 -24.83 5.73 14.70
CA ILE A 4 -23.66 5.12 15.33
C ILE A 4 -22.96 4.24 14.30
N LEU A 5 -23.69 3.35 13.62
CA LEU A 5 -23.14 2.44 12.61
C LEU A 5 -22.52 3.20 11.41
N THR A 6 -23.14 4.31 11.01
CA THR A 6 -22.58 5.16 9.93
C THR A 6 -21.34 5.94 10.37
N ARG A 7 -21.21 6.33 11.65
CA ARG A 7 -20.01 6.97 12.20
C ARG A 7 -18.86 5.98 12.39
N THR A 8 -19.16 4.74 12.79
CA THR A 8 -18.14 3.68 12.97
C THR A 8 -17.71 3.03 11.65
N GLY A 9 -18.27 3.45 10.51
CA GLY A 9 -17.92 2.92 9.20
C GLY A 9 -18.53 1.55 8.87
N ASN A 10 -19.39 0.99 9.73
CA ASN A 10 -20.03 -0.30 9.45
C ASN A 10 -21.30 -0.11 8.61
N LEU A 11 -21.10 0.29 7.35
CA LEU A 11 -22.17 0.67 6.43
C LEU A 11 -23.06 -0.50 6.01
N ASN A 12 -22.50 -1.70 5.90
CA ASN A 12 -23.26 -2.90 5.57
C ASN A 12 -24.23 -3.29 6.70
N ALA A 13 -23.80 -3.20 7.95
CA ALA A 13 -24.68 -3.41 9.10
C ALA A 13 -25.78 -2.36 9.18
N ALA A 14 -25.46 -1.08 8.88
CA ALA A 14 -26.46 -0.01 8.84
C ALA A 14 -27.51 -0.26 7.73
N ARG A 15 -27.09 -0.69 6.55
CA ARG A 15 -27.98 -1.07 5.45
C ARG A 15 -28.89 -2.22 5.83
N ASN A 16 -28.30 -3.31 6.31
CA ASN A 16 -29.08 -4.50 6.72
C ASN A 16 -30.09 -4.15 7.82
N PHE A 17 -29.69 -3.29 8.76
CA PHE A 17 -30.60 -2.84 9.81
C PHE A 17 -31.78 -2.05 9.25
N ILE A 18 -31.59 -1.11 8.31
CA ILE A 18 -32.67 -0.37 7.66
C ILE A 18 -33.60 -1.33 6.93
N LEU A 19 -33.06 -2.23 6.12
CA LEU A 19 -33.84 -3.15 5.28
C LEU A 19 -34.56 -4.25 6.06
N SER A 20 -34.05 -4.66 7.22
CA SER A 20 -34.66 -5.67 8.07
C SER A 20 -35.68 -5.11 9.08
N THR A 21 -35.63 -3.80 9.38
CA THR A 21 -36.49 -3.18 10.40
C THR A 21 -37.99 -3.41 10.15
N PRO A 22 -38.55 -3.30 8.92
CA PRO A 22 -39.98 -3.54 8.69
C PRO A 22 -40.38 -5.00 8.96
N LYS A 23 -39.48 -5.95 8.64
CA LYS A 23 -39.72 -7.38 8.85
C LYS A 23 -39.65 -7.77 10.32
N LEU A 24 -38.70 -7.19 11.06
CA LEU A 24 -38.49 -7.47 12.49
C LEU A 24 -39.54 -6.82 13.40
N SER A 25 -40.09 -5.69 12.99
CA SER A 25 -41.09 -4.95 13.77
C SER A 25 -42.54 -5.32 13.42
N SER A 26 -42.76 -6.30 12.56
CA SER A 26 -44.12 -6.68 12.08
C SER A 26 -44.94 -5.50 11.58
N GLY A 27 -44.28 -4.49 10.98
CA GLY A 27 -44.90 -3.28 10.47
C GLY A 27 -45.13 -2.16 11.47
N ALA A 28 -44.76 -2.34 12.76
CA ALA A 28 -44.96 -1.31 13.81
C ALA A 28 -44.04 -0.09 13.68
N VAL A 29 -42.90 -0.22 12.97
CA VAL A 29 -41.96 0.88 12.72
C VAL A 29 -41.97 1.25 11.24
N ALA A 30 -42.48 2.43 10.92
CA ALA A 30 -42.42 2.98 9.56
C ALA A 30 -40.99 3.44 9.22
N LEU A 31 -40.53 3.09 8.03
CA LEU A 31 -39.27 3.62 7.51
C LEU A 31 -39.47 5.08 7.11
N HIS A 32 -38.60 5.95 7.63
CA HIS A 32 -38.56 7.35 7.23
C HIS A 32 -37.38 7.62 6.30
N ASP A 33 -37.52 8.55 5.37
CA ASP A 33 -36.48 9.01 4.44
C ASP A 33 -35.18 9.43 5.14
N ARG A 34 -35.29 9.96 6.38
CA ARG A 34 -34.14 10.39 7.22
C ARG A 34 -33.11 9.28 7.42
N PHE A 35 -33.54 8.03 7.52
CA PHE A 35 -32.63 6.89 7.71
C PHE A 35 -31.84 6.62 6.43
N PHE A 36 -32.52 6.66 5.28
CA PHE A 36 -31.89 6.52 3.98
C PHE A 36 -30.91 7.66 3.72
N ASN A 37 -31.30 8.90 4.01
CA ASN A 37 -30.46 10.08 3.80
C ASN A 37 -29.17 10.02 4.62
N SER A 38 -29.23 9.54 5.86
CA SER A 38 -28.03 9.34 6.68
C SER A 38 -27.07 8.33 6.08
N LEU A 39 -27.58 7.23 5.53
CA LEU A 39 -26.76 6.19 4.92
C LEU A 39 -26.26 6.60 3.52
N ILE A 40 -27.06 7.28 2.71
CA ILE A 40 -26.65 7.86 1.42
C ILE A 40 -25.43 8.77 1.61
N ARG A 41 -25.49 9.69 2.58
CA ARG A 41 -24.37 10.57 2.92
C ARG A 41 -23.15 9.82 3.44
N ALA A 42 -23.36 8.74 4.21
CA ALA A 42 -22.28 7.93 4.72
C ALA A 42 -21.57 7.16 3.60
N TYR A 43 -22.30 6.54 2.68
CA TYR A 43 -21.74 5.92 1.47
C TYR A 43 -20.98 6.94 0.61
N GLY A 44 -21.53 8.15 0.44
CA GLY A 44 -20.87 9.23 -0.29
C GLY A 44 -19.52 9.62 0.32
N ARG A 45 -19.46 9.77 1.66
CA ARG A 45 -18.19 10.04 2.37
C ARG A 45 -17.16 8.93 2.19
N SER A 46 -17.60 7.68 2.22
CA SER A 46 -16.73 6.50 2.01
C SER A 46 -16.39 6.22 0.54
N GLY A 47 -16.83 7.07 -0.41
CA GLY A 47 -16.53 6.88 -1.85
C GLY A 47 -17.43 5.89 -2.58
N LEU A 48 -18.38 5.25 -1.89
CA LEU A 48 -19.27 4.23 -2.43
C LEU A 48 -20.50 4.84 -3.13
N VAL A 49 -20.27 5.67 -4.15
CA VAL A 49 -21.31 6.45 -4.84
C VAL A 49 -22.37 5.55 -5.48
N ASN A 50 -21.96 4.43 -6.09
CA ASN A 50 -22.90 3.51 -6.72
C ASN A 50 -23.88 2.91 -5.71
N GLU A 51 -23.42 2.63 -4.48
CA GLU A 51 -24.29 2.15 -3.40
C GLU A 51 -25.23 3.25 -2.90
N SER A 52 -24.79 4.53 -2.88
CA SER A 52 -25.66 5.66 -2.60
C SER A 52 -26.80 5.76 -3.63
N ILE A 53 -26.49 5.60 -4.91
CA ILE A 53 -27.47 5.66 -6.01
C ILE A 53 -28.45 4.49 -5.91
N LYS A 54 -27.96 3.27 -5.72
CA LYS A 54 -28.81 2.08 -5.54
C LYS A 54 -29.76 2.24 -4.36
N LEU A 55 -29.25 2.75 -3.24
CA LEU A 55 -30.04 2.98 -2.04
C LEU A 55 -31.14 4.04 -2.27
N PHE A 56 -30.80 5.15 -2.94
CA PHE A 56 -31.77 6.18 -3.30
C PHE A 56 -32.89 5.61 -4.19
N LYS A 57 -32.54 4.87 -5.24
CA LYS A 57 -33.52 4.24 -6.15
C LYS A 57 -34.42 3.23 -5.41
N SER A 58 -33.85 2.46 -4.47
CA SER A 58 -34.62 1.46 -3.70
C SER A 58 -35.55 2.06 -2.65
N MET A 59 -35.52 3.38 -2.38
CA MET A 59 -36.43 4.00 -1.42
C MET A 59 -37.89 3.75 -1.77
N LYS A 60 -38.26 3.90 -3.04
CA LYS A 60 -39.63 3.68 -3.53
C LYS A 60 -40.04 2.21 -3.37
N ASP A 61 -39.14 1.27 -3.60
CA ASP A 61 -39.42 -0.18 -3.44
C ASP A 61 -39.71 -0.56 -1.98
N HIS A 62 -39.22 0.24 -1.04
CA HIS A 62 -39.44 0.06 0.40
C HIS A 62 -40.61 0.93 0.94
N GLY A 63 -41.43 1.50 0.04
CA GLY A 63 -42.58 2.31 0.41
C GLY A 63 -42.24 3.69 0.97
N VAL A 64 -41.00 4.17 0.75
CA VAL A 64 -40.56 5.51 1.19
C VAL A 64 -40.42 6.43 -0.01
N SER A 65 -41.27 7.44 -0.08
CA SER A 65 -41.16 8.49 -1.11
C SER A 65 -39.97 9.41 -0.80
N PRO A 66 -39.05 9.61 -1.77
CA PRO A 66 -37.95 10.55 -1.58
C PRO A 66 -38.45 11.98 -1.33
N SER A 67 -37.98 12.60 -0.26
CA SER A 67 -38.24 14.01 0.04
C SER A 67 -37.21 14.92 -0.63
N ILE A 68 -37.39 16.23 -0.56
CA ILE A 68 -36.41 17.23 -1.02
C ILE A 68 -35.04 17.00 -0.37
N TYR A 69 -35.00 16.60 0.90
CA TYR A 69 -33.75 16.27 1.59
C TYR A 69 -33.05 15.04 1.02
N SER A 70 -33.82 14.07 0.49
CA SER A 70 -33.28 12.88 -0.16
C SER A 70 -32.61 13.23 -1.49
N PHE A 71 -33.28 14.04 -2.32
CA PHE A 71 -32.72 14.58 -3.56
C PHE A 71 -31.46 15.41 -3.28
N ASN A 72 -31.52 16.37 -2.34
CA ASN A 72 -30.37 17.19 -1.98
C ASN A 72 -29.19 16.37 -1.45
N SER A 73 -29.45 15.26 -0.73
CA SER A 73 -28.41 14.38 -0.23
C SER A 73 -27.70 13.63 -1.36
N ILE A 74 -28.43 13.04 -2.31
CA ILE A 74 -27.83 12.30 -3.42
C ILE A 74 -27.16 13.24 -4.43
N ILE A 75 -27.77 14.41 -4.74
CA ILE A 75 -27.17 15.44 -5.59
C ILE A 75 -25.82 15.89 -5.00
N SER A 76 -25.76 16.15 -3.69
CA SER A 76 -24.53 16.53 -3.01
C SER A 76 -23.44 15.44 -3.11
N VAL A 77 -23.81 14.16 -2.97
CA VAL A 77 -22.89 13.03 -3.13
C VAL A 77 -22.37 12.94 -4.55
N LEU A 78 -23.23 13.06 -5.56
CA LEU A 78 -22.84 13.00 -6.97
C LEU A 78 -21.87 14.12 -7.33
N LEU A 79 -22.19 15.35 -6.95
CA LEU A 79 -21.39 16.54 -7.24
C LEU A 79 -20.04 16.49 -6.50
N SER A 80 -19.99 15.98 -5.28
CA SER A 80 -18.73 15.82 -4.54
C SER A 80 -17.75 14.82 -5.21
N ARG A 81 -18.23 14.01 -6.15
CA ARG A 81 -17.46 13.01 -6.90
C ARG A 81 -17.40 13.28 -8.40
N GLY A 82 -17.73 14.50 -8.83
CA GLY A 82 -17.61 14.92 -10.22
C GLY A 82 -18.67 14.33 -11.17
N ARG A 83 -19.70 13.66 -10.65
CA ARG A 83 -20.79 13.09 -11.50
C ARG A 83 -21.85 14.15 -11.84
N THR A 84 -21.42 15.20 -12.48
CA THR A 84 -22.22 16.42 -12.75
C THR A 84 -23.43 16.16 -13.63
N ASN A 85 -23.32 15.33 -14.69
CA ASN A 85 -24.42 14.98 -15.56
C ASN A 85 -25.55 14.27 -14.81
N MET A 86 -25.22 13.26 -14.01
CA MET A 86 -26.21 12.56 -13.19
C MET A 86 -26.90 13.47 -12.17
N ALA A 87 -26.18 14.47 -11.66
CA ALA A 87 -26.77 15.46 -10.76
C ALA A 87 -27.78 16.37 -11.50
N LYS A 88 -27.51 16.73 -12.77
CA LYS A 88 -28.45 17.45 -13.64
C LYS A 88 -29.70 16.60 -13.91
N ASP A 89 -29.51 15.33 -14.27
CA ASP A 89 -30.61 14.40 -14.54
C ASP A 89 -31.55 14.26 -13.33
N LEU A 90 -30.96 14.13 -12.13
CA LEU A 90 -31.73 14.07 -10.88
C LEU A 90 -32.44 15.39 -10.53
N PHE A 91 -31.85 16.52 -10.90
CA PHE A 91 -32.54 17.81 -10.76
C PHE A 91 -33.76 17.89 -11.68
N TYR A 92 -33.69 17.43 -12.92
CA TYR A 92 -34.84 17.36 -13.80
C TYR A 92 -35.89 16.36 -13.31
N GLU A 93 -35.48 15.18 -12.79
CA GLU A 93 -36.39 14.22 -12.13
C GLU A 93 -37.11 14.85 -10.94
N LEU A 94 -36.42 15.69 -10.15
CA LEU A 94 -37.03 16.44 -9.06
C LEU A 94 -38.06 17.45 -9.56
N CYS A 95 -37.75 18.18 -10.65
CA CYS A 95 -38.68 19.15 -11.25
C CYS A 95 -39.94 18.52 -11.82
N ASP A 96 -39.84 17.29 -12.34
CA ASP A 96 -40.97 16.52 -12.88
C ASP A 96 -41.81 15.85 -11.79
N SER A 97 -41.34 15.89 -10.52
CA SER A 97 -42.04 15.25 -9.41
C SER A 97 -43.24 16.10 -8.94
N PRO A 98 -44.48 15.56 -8.94
CA PRO A 98 -45.66 16.36 -8.56
C PRO A 98 -45.74 16.69 -7.08
N SER A 99 -44.96 15.99 -6.23
CA SER A 99 -45.05 16.10 -4.76
C SER A 99 -43.90 16.87 -4.10
N VAL A 100 -42.84 17.19 -4.85
CA VAL A 100 -41.64 17.85 -4.31
C VAL A 100 -41.14 18.87 -5.32
N SER A 101 -40.90 20.11 -4.88
CA SER A 101 -40.29 21.16 -5.71
C SER A 101 -38.91 21.56 -5.19
N PRO A 102 -37.97 21.96 -6.06
CA PRO A 102 -36.67 22.49 -5.66
C PRO A 102 -36.82 23.69 -4.71
N ASP A 103 -35.97 23.73 -3.69
CA ASP A 103 -35.88 24.83 -2.74
C ASP A 103 -34.55 25.60 -2.84
N VAL A 104 -34.38 26.67 -2.10
CA VAL A 104 -33.11 27.44 -2.06
C VAL A 104 -31.92 26.56 -1.69
N CYS A 105 -32.11 25.58 -0.81
CA CYS A 105 -31.05 24.62 -0.42
C CYS A 105 -30.64 23.71 -1.59
N THR A 106 -31.60 23.29 -2.43
CA THR A 106 -31.35 22.53 -3.66
C THR A 106 -30.46 23.33 -4.61
N PHE A 107 -30.84 24.57 -4.90
CA PHE A 107 -30.04 25.44 -5.77
C PHE A 107 -28.67 25.75 -5.19
N ASN A 108 -28.56 26.06 -3.90
CA ASN A 108 -27.26 26.29 -3.25
C ASN A 108 -26.36 25.03 -3.32
N THR A 109 -26.93 23.83 -3.20
CA THR A 109 -26.20 22.56 -3.34
C THR A 109 -25.69 22.36 -4.77
N LEU A 110 -26.53 22.63 -5.77
CA LEU A 110 -26.18 22.56 -7.20
C LEU A 110 -25.10 23.58 -7.55
N ILE A 111 -25.32 24.86 -7.24
CA ILE A 111 -24.38 25.95 -7.50
C ILE A 111 -23.02 25.62 -6.90
N ARG A 112 -22.97 25.25 -5.62
CA ARG A 112 -21.74 24.87 -4.95
C ARG A 112 -21.06 23.69 -5.63
N GLY A 113 -21.81 22.65 -5.95
CA GLY A 113 -21.28 21.45 -6.55
C GLY A 113 -20.68 21.69 -7.93
N PHE A 114 -21.38 22.45 -8.79
CA PHE A 114 -20.86 22.80 -10.11
C PHE A 114 -19.63 23.71 -10.02
N CYS A 115 -19.63 24.70 -9.13
CA CYS A 115 -18.47 25.54 -8.88
C CYS A 115 -17.27 24.74 -8.39
N LEU A 116 -17.44 23.76 -7.49
CA LEU A 116 -16.36 22.89 -7.00
C LEU A 116 -15.77 22.01 -8.11
N ASN A 117 -16.57 21.67 -9.12
CA ASN A 117 -16.12 20.92 -10.30
C ASN A 117 -15.63 21.84 -11.44
N SER A 118 -15.32 23.10 -11.17
CA SER A 118 -14.85 24.11 -12.12
C SER A 118 -15.85 24.46 -13.25
N MET A 119 -17.11 24.06 -13.10
CA MET A 119 -18.21 24.33 -14.04
C MET A 119 -19.02 25.56 -13.59
N VAL A 120 -18.34 26.71 -13.54
CA VAL A 120 -18.93 27.95 -12.98
C VAL A 120 -20.10 28.47 -13.82
N ASP A 121 -20.05 28.28 -15.13
CA ASP A 121 -21.11 28.73 -16.05
C ASP A 121 -22.42 27.95 -15.80
N ASP A 122 -22.34 26.66 -15.52
CA ASP A 122 -23.50 25.87 -15.06
C ASP A 122 -24.00 26.33 -13.67
N GLY A 123 -23.09 26.67 -12.75
CA GLY A 123 -23.46 27.29 -11.48
C GLY A 123 -24.25 28.58 -11.65
N PHE A 124 -23.86 29.45 -12.60
CA PHE A 124 -24.58 30.65 -12.96
C PHE A 124 -25.95 30.36 -13.62
N TRP A 125 -26.02 29.31 -14.39
CA TRP A 125 -27.28 28.88 -14.99
C TRP A 125 -28.28 28.50 -13.89
N PHE A 126 -27.90 27.70 -12.93
CA PHE A 126 -28.73 27.36 -11.77
C PHE A 126 -29.13 28.58 -10.93
N PHE A 127 -28.23 29.54 -10.77
CA PHE A 127 -28.55 30.79 -10.09
C PHE A 127 -29.66 31.59 -10.80
N LYS A 128 -29.65 31.61 -12.14
CA LYS A 128 -30.71 32.25 -12.93
C LYS A 128 -32.03 31.49 -12.89
N GLU A 129 -31.95 30.15 -12.86
CA GLU A 129 -33.14 29.30 -12.79
C GLU A 129 -33.89 29.44 -11.47
N MET A 130 -33.25 29.85 -10.37
CA MET A 130 -33.89 30.06 -9.06
C MET A 130 -35.18 30.90 -9.19
N SER A 131 -35.15 31.94 -9.98
CA SER A 131 -36.29 32.84 -10.18
C SER A 131 -37.50 32.16 -10.82
N ARG A 132 -37.30 31.15 -11.67
CA ARG A 132 -38.38 30.37 -12.31
C ARG A 132 -39.13 29.50 -11.31
N PHE A 133 -38.45 29.09 -10.23
CA PHE A 133 -39.01 28.27 -9.16
C PHE A 133 -39.44 29.11 -7.94
N SER A 134 -39.58 30.42 -8.11
CA SER A 134 -39.95 31.37 -7.03
C SER A 134 -38.97 31.30 -5.83
N CYS A 135 -37.75 30.84 -6.04
CA CYS A 135 -36.70 30.82 -5.04
C CYS A 135 -35.89 32.11 -5.12
N SER A 136 -35.95 32.93 -4.07
CA SER A 136 -35.14 34.15 -3.97
C SER A 136 -33.72 33.80 -3.50
N PRO A 137 -32.67 34.27 -4.20
CA PRO A 137 -31.30 34.09 -3.74
C PRO A 137 -31.08 34.72 -2.37
N ASP A 138 -30.42 34.00 -1.48
CA ASP A 138 -30.02 34.46 -0.13
C ASP A 138 -28.50 34.78 -0.09
N ILE A 139 -28.01 35.24 1.06
CA ILE A 139 -26.60 35.56 1.26
C ILE A 139 -25.73 34.32 1.07
N ILE A 140 -26.23 33.11 1.35
CA ILE A 140 -25.51 31.85 1.15
C ILE A 140 -25.36 31.58 -0.35
N THR A 141 -26.39 31.86 -1.15
CA THR A 141 -26.35 31.72 -2.63
C THR A 141 -25.26 32.62 -3.22
N TYR A 142 -25.23 33.89 -2.84
CA TYR A 142 -24.21 34.82 -3.32
C TYR A 142 -22.81 34.43 -2.86
N ASN A 143 -22.63 34.08 -1.59
CA ASN A 143 -21.33 33.64 -1.07
C ASN A 143 -20.83 32.37 -1.79
N THR A 144 -21.73 31.45 -2.14
CA THR A 144 -21.40 30.22 -2.87
C THR A 144 -20.91 30.53 -4.29
N LEU A 145 -21.57 31.46 -4.98
CA LEU A 145 -21.13 31.92 -6.31
C LEU A 145 -19.82 32.68 -6.27
N VAL A 146 -19.67 33.57 -5.28
CA VAL A 146 -18.42 34.33 -5.07
C VAL A 146 -17.26 33.36 -4.83
N ASP A 147 -17.42 32.34 -3.97
CA ASP A 147 -16.40 31.30 -3.73
C ASP A 147 -16.08 30.55 -5.03
N GLY A 148 -17.09 30.14 -5.77
CA GLY A 148 -16.89 29.44 -7.05
C GLY A 148 -16.13 30.27 -8.09
N LEU A 149 -16.49 31.54 -8.22
CA LEU A 149 -15.81 32.49 -9.12
C LEU A 149 -14.36 32.75 -8.67
N CYS A 150 -14.11 32.91 -7.38
CA CYS A 150 -12.76 33.11 -6.85
C CYS A 150 -11.89 31.89 -7.16
N ARG A 151 -12.36 30.67 -6.88
CA ARG A 151 -11.66 29.42 -7.24
C ARG A 151 -11.39 29.26 -8.73
N ALA A 152 -12.32 29.71 -9.58
CA ALA A 152 -12.13 29.75 -11.03
C ALA A 152 -11.21 30.89 -11.50
N GLY A 153 -10.70 31.69 -10.57
CA GLY A 153 -9.83 32.81 -10.86
C GLY A 153 -10.52 34.05 -11.46
N LYS A 154 -11.85 34.05 -11.50
CA LYS A 154 -12.67 35.15 -12.04
C LYS A 154 -13.03 36.17 -10.92
N VAL A 155 -12.04 36.59 -10.12
CA VAL A 155 -12.26 37.38 -8.90
C VAL A 155 -12.92 38.73 -9.18
N LYS A 156 -12.58 39.41 -10.30
CA LYS A 156 -13.21 40.68 -10.70
C LYS A 156 -14.72 40.51 -10.97
N ILE A 157 -15.12 39.37 -11.54
CA ILE A 157 -16.54 39.05 -11.76
C ILE A 157 -17.24 38.80 -10.43
N ALA A 158 -16.59 38.10 -9.50
CA ALA A 158 -17.10 37.88 -8.15
C ALA A 158 -17.34 39.20 -7.39
N HIS A 159 -16.41 40.14 -7.50
CA HIS A 159 -16.53 41.46 -6.88
C HIS A 159 -17.69 42.28 -7.51
N ASN A 160 -17.82 42.26 -8.83
CA ASN A 160 -18.92 42.93 -9.53
C ASN A 160 -20.28 42.30 -9.19
N LEU A 161 -20.34 40.99 -9.04
CA LEU A 161 -21.55 40.28 -8.61
C LEU A 161 -21.99 40.78 -7.21
N LEU A 162 -21.06 40.98 -6.29
CA LEU A 162 -21.34 41.53 -4.99
C LEU A 162 -21.91 42.94 -5.05
N LYS A 163 -21.31 43.85 -5.85
CA LYS A 163 -21.80 45.19 -6.07
C LYS A 163 -23.21 45.18 -6.70
N GLY A 164 -23.45 44.23 -7.62
CA GLY A 164 -24.77 44.04 -8.23
C GLY A 164 -25.84 43.51 -7.26
N MET A 165 -25.45 42.74 -6.26
CA MET A 165 -26.33 42.26 -5.20
C MET A 165 -26.93 43.43 -4.40
N PHE A 166 -26.12 44.42 -4.01
CA PHE A 166 -26.59 45.60 -3.31
C PHE A 166 -27.68 46.37 -4.06
N ASN A 167 -27.50 46.49 -5.38
CA ASN A 167 -28.45 47.25 -6.20
C ASN A 167 -29.80 46.53 -6.38
N LYS A 168 -29.77 45.18 -6.45
CA LYS A 168 -30.98 44.35 -6.63
C LYS A 168 -31.68 43.97 -5.33
N HIS A 169 -30.93 43.75 -4.28
CA HIS A 169 -31.41 43.28 -2.97
C HIS A 169 -30.80 44.09 -1.80
N PRO A 170 -31.26 45.33 -1.58
CA PRO A 170 -30.67 46.23 -0.56
C PRO A 170 -30.71 45.69 0.88
N HIS A 171 -31.59 44.71 1.13
CA HIS A 171 -31.72 44.03 2.39
C HIS A 171 -30.65 42.98 2.66
N LEU A 172 -29.96 42.48 1.60
CA LEU A 172 -28.86 41.51 1.71
C LEU A 172 -27.56 42.28 1.85
N LYS A 173 -27.00 42.30 3.06
CA LYS A 173 -25.69 42.90 3.33
C LYS A 173 -24.58 41.86 3.30
N PRO A 174 -23.42 42.14 2.68
CA PRO A 174 -22.25 41.27 2.81
C PRO A 174 -21.89 41.06 4.27
N ASN A 175 -21.44 39.88 4.58
CA ASN A 175 -20.98 39.52 5.91
C ASN A 175 -19.47 39.21 5.90
N ILE A 176 -18.95 38.85 7.07
CA ILE A 176 -17.53 38.49 7.24
C ILE A 176 -17.13 37.40 6.25
N VAL A 177 -17.98 36.41 6.01
CA VAL A 177 -17.69 35.31 5.04
C VAL A 177 -17.54 35.83 3.62
N THR A 178 -18.38 36.78 3.21
CA THR A 178 -18.35 37.39 1.88
C THR A 178 -17.02 38.10 1.64
N TYR A 179 -16.63 39.00 2.54
CA TYR A 179 -15.36 39.75 2.44
C TYR A 179 -14.16 38.80 2.52
N THR A 180 -14.13 37.88 3.48
CA THR A 180 -13.01 36.92 3.62
C THR A 180 -12.85 36.07 2.35
N THR A 181 -13.94 35.66 1.69
CA THR A 181 -13.89 34.88 0.45
C THR A 181 -13.32 35.68 -0.71
N LEU A 182 -13.71 36.96 -0.85
CA LEU A 182 -13.14 37.85 -1.88
C LEU A 182 -11.67 38.17 -1.61
N ILE A 183 -11.31 38.50 -0.35
CA ILE A 183 -9.94 38.74 0.07
C ILE A 183 -9.07 37.52 -0.30
N ARG A 184 -9.54 36.29 0.02
CA ARG A 184 -8.85 35.07 -0.37
C ARG A 184 -8.68 34.98 -1.89
N GLY A 185 -9.74 35.22 -2.67
CA GLY A 185 -9.66 35.17 -4.12
C GLY A 185 -8.66 36.16 -4.71
N TYR A 186 -8.56 37.38 -4.17
CA TYR A 186 -7.57 38.37 -4.59
C TYR A 186 -6.14 37.96 -4.17
N CYS A 187 -5.97 37.42 -2.96
CA CYS A 187 -4.67 36.89 -2.50
C CYS A 187 -4.19 35.74 -3.38
N GLU A 188 -5.04 34.75 -3.71
CA GLU A 188 -4.72 33.65 -4.61
C GLU A 188 -4.30 34.09 -6.02
N LYS A 189 -4.73 35.30 -6.45
CA LYS A 189 -4.33 35.93 -7.71
C LYS A 189 -3.15 36.89 -7.57
N LEU A 190 -2.53 36.95 -6.39
CA LEU A 190 -1.44 37.86 -6.07
C LEU A 190 -1.79 39.36 -6.24
N LEU A 191 -3.09 39.68 -6.23
CA LEU A 191 -3.61 41.05 -6.32
C LEU A 191 -3.85 41.62 -4.90
N VAL A 192 -2.82 41.59 -4.09
CA VAL A 192 -2.91 41.86 -2.64
C VAL A 192 -3.36 43.30 -2.34
N SER A 193 -3.05 44.29 -3.20
CA SER A 193 -3.55 45.66 -3.01
C SER A 193 -5.08 45.69 -2.96
N ASN A 194 -5.74 44.97 -3.89
CA ASN A 194 -7.21 44.89 -3.89
C ASN A 194 -7.78 44.14 -2.67
N ALA A 195 -7.00 43.17 -2.15
CA ALA A 195 -7.38 42.46 -0.94
C ALA A 195 -7.31 43.39 0.29
N LEU A 196 -6.31 44.28 0.35
CA LEU A 196 -6.17 45.30 1.38
C LEU A 196 -7.29 46.34 1.32
N ASP A 197 -7.63 46.83 0.13
CA ASP A 197 -8.75 47.76 -0.07
C ASP A 197 -10.07 47.16 0.44
N LEU A 198 -10.31 45.86 0.16
CA LEU A 198 -11.48 45.14 0.66
C LEU A 198 -11.46 44.92 2.19
N PHE A 199 -10.30 44.72 2.77
CA PHE A 199 -10.16 44.61 4.21
C PHE A 199 -10.49 45.96 4.90
N GLU A 200 -10.01 47.08 4.35
CA GLU A 200 -10.35 48.40 4.82
C GLU A 200 -11.84 48.70 4.68
N GLU A 201 -12.44 48.33 3.53
CA GLU A 201 -13.89 48.45 3.30
C GLU A 201 -14.68 47.63 4.31
N MET A 202 -14.27 46.37 4.60
CA MET A 202 -14.89 45.53 5.61
C MET A 202 -14.91 46.19 6.99
N VAL A 203 -13.77 46.75 7.40
CA VAL A 203 -13.64 47.46 8.70
C VAL A 203 -14.49 48.72 8.71
N ALA A 204 -14.50 49.51 7.63
CA ALA A 204 -15.30 50.69 7.46
C ALA A 204 -16.81 50.41 7.53
N CYS A 205 -17.24 49.22 7.06
CA CYS A 205 -18.63 48.74 7.22
C CYS A 205 -18.97 48.27 8.62
N GLY A 206 -18.07 48.39 9.61
CA GLY A 206 -18.26 47.96 11.00
C GLY A 206 -18.18 46.44 11.21
N LEU A 207 -17.71 45.67 10.22
CA LEU A 207 -17.50 44.24 10.34
C LEU A 207 -16.14 43.98 10.99
N LYS A 208 -16.13 43.29 12.14
CA LYS A 208 -14.88 42.90 12.79
C LYS A 208 -14.22 41.71 12.06
N PRO A 209 -12.98 41.88 11.52
CA PRO A 209 -12.24 40.75 10.92
C PRO A 209 -12.03 39.66 11.97
N ASN A 210 -12.15 38.39 11.51
CA ASN A 210 -11.87 37.22 12.35
C ASN A 210 -10.48 36.63 12.04
N GLU A 211 -10.06 35.62 12.78
CA GLU A 211 -8.78 34.93 12.60
C GLU A 211 -8.59 34.44 11.17
N ILE A 212 -9.62 33.94 10.52
CA ILE A 212 -9.56 33.46 9.12
C ILE A 212 -9.26 34.60 8.17
N THR A 213 -9.84 35.80 8.41
CA THR A 213 -9.57 37.00 7.58
C THR A 213 -8.12 37.44 7.71
N TYR A 214 -7.60 37.56 8.95
CA TYR A 214 -6.20 37.92 9.19
C TYR A 214 -5.24 36.89 8.59
N ASN A 215 -5.46 35.60 8.83
CA ASN A 215 -4.61 34.54 8.29
C ASN A 215 -4.61 34.52 6.76
N THR A 216 -5.74 34.79 6.12
CA THR A 216 -5.86 34.89 4.66
C THR A 216 -5.03 36.06 4.10
N LEU A 217 -5.10 37.23 4.73
CA LEU A 217 -4.29 38.40 4.34
C LEU A 217 -2.81 38.17 4.58
N ILE A 218 -2.44 37.66 5.75
CA ILE A 218 -1.05 37.32 6.08
C ILE A 218 -0.48 36.37 5.02
N MET A 219 -1.22 35.32 4.65
CA MET A 219 -0.81 34.38 3.61
C MET A 219 -0.58 35.10 2.26
N GLY A 220 -1.52 35.93 1.83
CA GLY A 220 -1.39 36.68 0.58
C GLY A 220 -0.20 37.65 0.59
N LEU A 221 0.01 38.39 1.69
CA LEU A 221 1.15 39.29 1.87
C LEU A 221 2.50 38.54 1.86
N CYS A 222 2.53 37.35 2.48
CA CYS A 222 3.70 36.48 2.49
C CYS A 222 4.06 36.00 1.07
N GLU A 223 3.07 35.61 0.26
CA GLU A 223 3.28 35.17 -1.11
C GLU A 223 3.86 36.28 -2.02
N VAL A 224 3.42 37.52 -1.79
CA VAL A 224 3.93 38.70 -2.52
C VAL A 224 5.20 39.29 -1.87
N ARG A 225 5.68 38.72 -0.76
CA ARG A 225 6.85 39.15 0.02
C ARG A 225 6.73 40.55 0.64
N MET A 226 5.50 40.99 0.93
CA MET A 226 5.23 42.29 1.56
C MET A 226 5.16 42.15 3.10
N LEU A 227 6.22 41.60 3.71
CA LEU A 227 6.26 41.24 5.13
C LEU A 227 6.13 42.46 6.07
N ASP A 228 6.60 43.64 5.65
CA ASP A 228 6.51 44.85 6.45
C ASP A 228 5.06 45.28 6.70
N LYS A 229 4.17 45.07 5.73
CA LYS A 229 2.75 45.39 5.88
C LYS A 229 2.01 44.49 6.86
N ILE A 230 2.54 43.30 7.16
CA ILE A 230 1.94 42.40 8.15
C ILE A 230 1.94 43.06 9.54
N LYS A 231 3.01 43.80 9.88
CA LYS A 231 3.12 44.51 11.16
C LYS A 231 2.08 45.63 11.29
N GLU A 232 1.68 46.26 10.17
CA GLU A 232 0.71 47.35 10.12
C GLU A 232 -0.74 46.83 10.29
N ILE A 233 -1.00 45.62 9.76
CA ILE A 233 -2.36 45.01 9.75
C ILE A 233 -2.67 44.29 11.06
N LEU A 234 -1.65 43.70 11.72
CA LEU A 234 -1.83 43.06 13.01
C LEU A 234 -2.27 44.11 14.04
N PRO A 235 -3.47 43.96 14.61
CA PRO A 235 -3.95 44.95 15.55
C PRO A 235 -3.05 45.01 16.79
N SER A 236 -2.71 46.24 17.22
CA SER A 236 -1.97 46.52 18.46
C SER A 236 -2.78 46.13 19.73
N SER A 237 -4.02 45.71 19.55
CA SER A 237 -4.96 45.37 20.61
C SER A 237 -5.00 43.86 20.87
N ARG A 238 -5.25 43.49 22.13
CA ARG A 238 -5.42 42.10 22.62
C ARG A 238 -6.56 41.29 21.94
N GLU A 239 -7.22 41.83 20.90
CA GLU A 239 -8.36 41.22 20.23
C GLU A 239 -7.98 40.10 19.24
N PHE A 240 -6.76 40.14 18.69
CA PHE A 240 -6.24 39.07 17.85
C PHE A 240 -5.03 38.41 18.52
N ARG A 241 -5.17 37.13 18.86
CA ARG A 241 -4.03 36.27 19.26
C ARG A 241 -3.67 35.40 18.08
N PRO A 242 -2.44 35.54 17.57
CA PRO A 242 -1.98 34.62 16.50
C PRO A 242 -2.10 33.18 16.98
N ASP A 243 -2.70 32.35 16.16
CA ASP A 243 -2.80 30.92 16.40
C ASP A 243 -1.63 30.15 15.71
N THR A 244 -1.55 28.84 15.92
CA THR A 244 -0.54 27.98 15.28
C THR A 244 -0.57 28.11 13.76
N CYS A 245 -1.75 28.32 13.14
CA CYS A 245 -1.88 28.49 11.70
C CYS A 245 -1.23 29.78 11.20
N THR A 246 -1.42 30.89 11.92
CA THR A 246 -0.77 32.18 11.65
C THR A 246 0.75 32.05 11.69
N PHE A 247 1.28 31.45 12.76
CA PHE A 247 2.72 31.25 12.92
C PHE A 247 3.28 30.34 11.83
N ASN A 248 2.61 29.24 11.49
CA ASN A 248 3.01 28.34 10.41
C ASN A 248 3.06 29.05 9.05
N THR A 249 2.13 29.97 8.80
CA THR A 249 2.11 30.78 7.57
C THR A 249 3.33 31.70 7.48
N LEU A 250 3.65 32.40 8.57
CA LEU A 250 4.83 33.28 8.67
C LEU A 250 6.13 32.48 8.54
N ILE A 251 6.27 31.39 9.28
CA ILE A 251 7.42 30.47 9.20
C ILE A 251 7.61 29.98 7.77
N ASN A 252 6.53 29.49 7.13
CA ASN A 252 6.60 29.00 5.74
C ASN A 252 7.06 30.08 4.75
N SER A 253 6.58 31.31 4.92
CA SER A 253 6.99 32.44 4.09
C SER A 253 8.47 32.75 4.23
N HIS A 254 8.97 32.85 5.45
CA HIS A 254 10.39 33.09 5.72
C HIS A 254 11.26 31.91 5.24
N CYS A 255 10.79 30.68 5.39
CA CYS A 255 11.44 29.49 4.81
C CYS A 255 11.51 29.55 3.27
N ASN A 256 10.44 29.98 2.61
CA ASN A 256 10.40 30.10 1.14
C ASN A 256 11.26 31.26 0.61
N THR A 257 11.45 32.32 1.40
CA THR A 257 12.37 33.43 1.06
C THR A 257 13.82 33.13 1.40
N GLY A 258 14.11 32.00 2.04
CA GLY A 258 15.47 31.63 2.48
C GLY A 258 15.94 32.31 3.76
N ASN A 259 15.07 33.05 4.44
CA ASN A 259 15.38 33.76 5.69
C ASN A 259 15.10 32.87 6.91
N LEU A 260 15.93 31.82 7.10
CA LEU A 260 15.75 30.83 8.14
C LEU A 260 15.95 31.34 9.56
N ASP A 261 16.82 32.33 9.74
CA ASP A 261 17.07 32.91 11.08
C ASP A 261 15.81 33.59 11.60
N GLU A 262 15.09 34.33 10.72
CA GLU A 262 13.81 34.93 11.11
C GLU A 262 12.70 33.86 11.30
N ALA A 263 12.70 32.80 10.51
CA ALA A 263 11.78 31.67 10.72
C ALA A 263 11.99 31.00 12.09
N MET A 264 13.25 30.84 12.52
CA MET A 264 13.59 30.32 13.86
C MET A 264 13.21 31.30 14.97
N ASN A 265 13.44 32.61 14.80
CA ASN A 265 12.98 33.63 15.75
C ASN A 265 11.45 33.58 15.94
N ILE A 266 10.71 33.39 14.86
CA ILE A 266 9.24 33.28 14.92
C ILE A 266 8.84 32.00 15.66
N PHE A 267 9.56 30.89 15.44
CA PHE A 267 9.34 29.64 16.16
C PHE A 267 9.58 29.79 17.68
N GLU A 268 10.63 30.49 18.09
CA GLU A 268 10.91 30.79 19.51
C GLU A 268 9.80 31.64 20.13
N LYS A 269 9.32 32.67 19.41
CA LYS A 269 8.23 33.53 19.84
C LYS A 269 6.89 32.80 20.02
N MET A 270 6.67 31.64 19.36
CA MET A 270 5.49 30.82 19.65
C MET A 270 5.45 30.38 21.12
N SER A 271 6.61 29.97 21.65
CA SER A 271 6.74 29.56 23.05
C SER A 271 6.51 30.72 24.02
N ASP A 272 7.00 31.92 23.70
CA ASP A 272 6.83 33.13 24.50
C ASP A 272 5.37 33.57 24.60
N LEU A 273 4.58 33.26 23.56
CA LEU A 273 3.15 33.58 23.49
C LEU A 273 2.24 32.42 23.90
N GLU A 274 2.82 31.37 24.46
CA GLU A 274 2.09 30.16 24.90
C GLU A 274 1.33 29.46 23.76
N VAL A 275 1.81 29.61 22.50
CA VAL A 275 1.25 28.93 21.33
C VAL A 275 2.08 27.67 21.05
N GLU A 276 1.47 26.51 21.22
CA GLU A 276 2.17 25.24 21.02
C GLU A 276 2.45 24.97 19.53
N PRO A 277 3.72 24.68 19.15
CA PRO A 277 4.05 24.21 17.81
C PRO A 277 3.41 22.84 17.53
N ASP A 278 2.88 22.67 16.33
CA ASP A 278 2.31 21.39 15.88
C ASP A 278 3.24 20.64 14.92
N ALA A 279 2.80 19.48 14.44
CA ALA A 279 3.54 18.67 13.48
C ALA A 279 3.84 19.42 12.17
N ALA A 280 3.00 20.36 11.74
CA ALA A 280 3.23 21.17 10.56
C ALA A 280 4.36 22.18 10.78
N THR A 281 4.41 22.84 11.95
CA THR A 281 5.50 23.74 12.34
C THR A 281 6.86 23.07 12.21
N PHE A 282 7.02 21.89 12.85
CA PHE A 282 8.28 21.14 12.78
C PHE A 282 8.60 20.67 11.37
N SER A 283 7.60 20.21 10.60
CA SER A 283 7.81 19.74 9.23
C SER A 283 8.29 20.86 8.30
N LEU A 284 7.80 22.08 8.47
CA LEU A 284 8.21 23.26 7.71
C LEU A 284 9.68 23.59 7.98
N LEU A 285 10.06 23.69 9.25
CA LEU A 285 11.42 24.04 9.66
C LEU A 285 12.43 22.95 9.28
N ILE A 286 12.16 21.68 9.62
CA ILE A 286 13.05 20.55 9.32
C ILE A 286 13.28 20.46 7.80
N ARG A 287 12.20 20.52 7.00
CA ARG A 287 12.31 20.49 5.53
C ARG A 287 13.16 21.65 5.00
N SER A 288 13.01 22.83 5.54
CA SER A 288 13.73 24.03 5.08
C SER A 288 15.20 24.00 5.48
N LEU A 289 15.52 23.55 6.69
CA LEU A 289 16.88 23.31 7.14
C LEU A 289 17.59 22.24 6.30
N CYS A 290 16.91 21.14 5.99
CA CYS A 290 17.45 20.10 5.12
C CYS A 290 17.73 20.61 3.69
N LYS A 291 16.87 21.50 3.14
CA LYS A 291 17.09 22.10 1.82
C LYS A 291 18.37 22.93 1.74
N ILE A 292 18.76 23.61 2.82
CA ILE A 292 19.97 24.44 2.91
C ILE A 292 21.19 23.61 3.33
N GLY A 293 20.99 22.34 3.70
CA GLY A 293 22.06 21.44 4.12
C GLY A 293 22.42 21.56 5.61
N ASN A 294 21.65 22.29 6.41
CA ASN A 294 21.87 22.42 7.85
C ASN A 294 21.21 21.27 8.61
N PHE A 295 21.75 20.06 8.43
CA PHE A 295 21.20 18.85 9.03
C PHE A 295 21.37 18.78 10.54
N GLU A 296 22.39 19.43 11.10
CA GLU A 296 22.61 19.46 12.55
C GLU A 296 21.44 20.15 13.30
N LYS A 297 21.07 21.36 12.84
CA LYS A 297 19.90 22.05 13.41
C LYS A 297 18.60 21.30 13.13
N ALA A 298 18.47 20.68 11.96
CA ALA A 298 17.32 19.85 11.63
C ALA A 298 17.21 18.64 12.56
N GLU A 299 18.34 18.01 12.93
CA GLU A 299 18.38 16.88 13.86
C GLU A 299 17.97 17.28 15.27
N LEU A 300 18.34 18.47 15.75
CA LEU A 300 17.90 18.99 17.05
C LEU A 300 16.38 19.18 17.11
N LEU A 301 15.78 19.76 16.06
CA LEU A 301 14.33 19.89 15.97
C LEU A 301 13.62 18.53 15.86
N PHE A 302 14.26 17.57 15.19
CA PHE A 302 13.75 16.22 15.07
C PHE A 302 13.76 15.49 16.42
N ASP A 303 14.79 15.71 17.26
CA ASP A 303 14.85 15.19 18.62
C ASP A 303 13.80 15.84 19.52
N GLU A 304 13.57 17.13 19.37
CA GLU A 304 12.54 17.85 20.12
C GLU A 304 11.14 17.33 19.78
N LEU A 305 10.88 17.11 18.48
CA LEU A 305 9.63 16.52 17.98
C LEU A 305 9.37 15.14 18.62
N GLU A 306 10.41 14.28 18.71
CA GLU A 306 10.31 12.95 19.32
C GLU A 306 10.08 13.07 20.83
N LYS A 307 10.88 13.87 21.54
CA LYS A 307 10.82 14.04 23.00
C LYS A 307 9.45 14.58 23.46
N LYS A 308 8.93 15.59 22.79
CA LYS A 308 7.63 16.18 23.09
C LYS A 308 6.44 15.33 22.62
N GLN A 309 6.68 14.21 21.95
CA GLN A 309 5.67 13.30 21.40
C GLN A 309 4.57 14.01 20.57
N ILE A 310 4.95 15.09 19.87
CA ILE A 310 4.01 15.95 19.13
C ILE A 310 3.25 15.16 18.06
N LEU A 311 3.91 14.19 17.44
CA LEU A 311 3.31 13.34 16.41
C LEU A 311 2.21 12.40 16.93
N LEU A 312 2.16 12.16 18.26
CA LEU A 312 1.16 11.29 18.89
C LEU A 312 -0.04 12.05 19.43
N ARG A 313 0.01 13.38 19.48
CA ARG A 313 -1.09 14.22 19.95
C ARG A 313 -2.27 14.15 18.97
N ASN A 314 -3.48 14.03 19.48
CA ASN A 314 -4.70 13.98 18.66
C ASN A 314 -5.14 15.36 18.13
N GLU A 315 -4.53 16.42 18.60
CA GLU A 315 -4.81 17.81 18.25
C GLU A 315 -3.82 18.30 17.18
N GLY A 316 -4.25 19.24 16.35
CA GLY A 316 -3.44 19.86 15.29
C GLY A 316 -3.53 19.16 13.93
N SER A 317 -2.68 19.59 13.01
CA SER A 317 -2.64 19.10 11.63
C SER A 317 -2.16 17.65 11.52
N VAL A 318 -2.66 16.94 10.50
CA VAL A 318 -2.19 15.57 10.18
C VAL A 318 -0.74 15.65 9.69
N PRO A 319 0.23 14.94 10.32
CA PRO A 319 1.61 14.99 9.92
C PRO A 319 1.82 14.50 8.48
N LEU A 320 2.57 15.26 7.68
CA LEU A 320 2.94 14.89 6.32
C LEU A 320 4.27 14.13 6.33
N VAL A 321 4.24 12.81 6.18
CA VAL A 321 5.44 11.95 6.21
C VAL A 321 6.48 12.39 5.18
N ALA A 322 6.04 12.74 3.97
CA ALA A 322 6.93 13.20 2.89
C ALA A 322 7.80 14.42 3.26
N ALA A 323 7.36 15.25 4.22
CA ALA A 323 8.14 16.40 4.67
C ALA A 323 9.44 16.01 5.40
N TYR A 324 9.49 14.81 5.96
CA TYR A 324 10.62 14.29 6.72
C TYR A 324 11.57 13.42 5.89
N ASN A 325 11.24 13.11 4.63
CA ASN A 325 12.09 12.27 3.76
C ASN A 325 13.55 12.74 3.66
N PRO A 326 13.87 14.05 3.51
CA PRO A 326 15.26 14.49 3.47
C PRO A 326 16.01 14.18 4.76
N MET A 327 15.32 14.27 5.91
CA MET A 327 15.92 13.94 7.21
C MET A 327 16.10 12.44 7.37
N PHE A 328 15.16 11.63 6.93
CA PHE A 328 15.32 10.18 6.89
C PHE A 328 16.50 9.75 6.02
N ASP A 329 16.65 10.35 4.83
CA ASP A 329 17.79 10.05 3.95
C ASP A 329 19.13 10.44 4.58
N TYR A 330 19.20 11.60 5.24
CA TYR A 330 20.38 12.03 5.99
C TYR A 330 20.71 11.05 7.14
N LEU A 331 19.75 10.76 8.03
CA LEU A 331 19.97 9.84 9.15
C LEU A 331 20.38 8.44 8.70
N CYS A 332 19.80 7.94 7.60
CA CYS A 332 20.17 6.65 7.02
C CYS A 332 21.58 6.66 6.38
N LYS A 333 22.09 7.82 5.96
CA LYS A 333 23.47 7.96 5.49
C LYS A 333 24.48 8.03 6.62
N GLU A 334 24.09 8.66 7.73
CA GLU A 334 24.92 8.79 8.94
C GLU A 334 24.91 7.55 9.85
N GLY A 335 24.24 6.46 9.44
CA GLY A 335 24.17 5.25 10.26
C GLY A 335 23.25 5.37 11.49
N LYS A 336 22.26 6.25 11.43
CA LYS A 336 21.28 6.50 12.50
C LYS A 336 19.87 6.03 12.08
N THR A 337 19.77 4.93 11.33
CA THR A 337 18.49 4.46 10.74
C THR A 337 17.44 4.12 11.80
N GLN A 338 17.84 3.56 12.95
CA GLN A 338 16.90 3.28 14.05
C GLN A 338 16.22 4.53 14.60
N LYS A 339 16.93 5.68 14.63
CA LYS A 339 16.36 6.97 15.03
C LYS A 339 15.30 7.42 14.02
N ALA A 340 15.61 7.33 12.73
CA ALA A 340 14.67 7.63 11.65
C ALA A 340 13.43 6.72 11.71
N GLU A 341 13.62 5.43 11.96
CA GLU A 341 12.53 4.45 12.08
C GLU A 341 11.60 4.73 13.26
N LYS A 342 12.11 5.13 14.41
CA LYS A 342 11.28 5.49 15.58
C LYS A 342 10.28 6.59 15.23
N VAL A 343 10.75 7.69 14.63
CA VAL A 343 9.90 8.80 14.22
C VAL A 343 8.96 8.39 13.09
N PHE A 344 9.44 7.61 12.13
CA PHE A 344 8.62 7.05 11.07
C PHE A 344 7.47 6.20 11.62
N ARG A 345 7.71 5.33 12.60
CA ARG A 345 6.67 4.52 13.26
C ARG A 345 5.65 5.38 14.02
N GLN A 346 6.05 6.51 14.58
CA GLN A 346 5.12 7.48 15.19
C GLN A 346 4.27 8.16 14.11
N LEU A 347 4.87 8.62 13.02
CA LEU A 347 4.17 9.20 11.88
C LEU A 347 3.16 8.23 11.27
N MET A 348 3.50 6.95 11.17
CA MET A 348 2.61 5.91 10.62
C MET A 348 1.35 5.66 11.44
N LYS A 349 1.30 6.05 12.70
CA LYS A 349 0.10 5.93 13.54
C LYS A 349 -0.95 6.97 13.18
N ARG A 350 -0.56 8.14 12.72
CA ARG A 350 -1.44 9.28 12.52
C ARG A 350 -1.24 10.04 11.20
N GLY A 351 -0.03 10.00 10.65
CA GLY A 351 0.36 10.76 9.47
C GLY A 351 -0.14 10.18 8.14
N THR A 352 0.09 10.92 7.08
CA THR A 352 -0.09 10.44 5.71
C THR A 352 0.91 9.33 5.39
N GLN A 353 0.55 8.43 4.49
CA GLN A 353 1.44 7.36 4.06
C GLN A 353 2.31 7.84 2.89
N ASP A 354 3.61 7.51 2.94
CA ASP A 354 4.54 7.82 1.86
C ASP A 354 5.44 6.61 1.54
N PRO A 355 5.35 6.05 0.32
CA PRO A 355 6.18 4.93 -0.09
C PRO A 355 7.68 5.25 -0.15
N THR A 356 8.05 6.53 -0.32
CA THR A 356 9.45 6.95 -0.38
C THR A 356 10.15 6.76 0.96
N ALA A 357 9.48 7.09 2.07
CA ALA A 357 10.00 6.90 3.41
C ALA A 357 10.35 5.42 3.70
N PHE A 358 9.43 4.50 3.34
CA PHE A 358 9.68 3.06 3.47
C PHE A 358 10.95 2.62 2.73
N LYS A 359 11.08 3.04 1.46
CA LYS A 359 12.24 2.68 0.62
C LYS A 359 13.54 3.22 1.20
N THR A 360 13.53 4.45 1.72
CA THR A 360 14.70 5.09 2.32
C THR A 360 15.15 4.35 3.57
N LEU A 361 14.21 3.98 4.46
CA LEU A 361 14.51 3.23 5.67
C LEU A 361 15.03 1.82 5.36
N ILE A 362 14.41 1.09 4.42
CA ILE A 362 14.89 -0.23 4.02
C ILE A 362 16.34 -0.14 3.50
N LYS A 363 16.63 0.86 2.65
CA LYS A 363 18.00 1.09 2.17
C LYS A 363 18.97 1.46 3.30
N GLY A 364 18.52 2.23 4.29
CA GLY A 364 19.29 2.54 5.48
C GLY A 364 19.68 1.27 6.26
N HIS A 365 18.71 0.44 6.58
CA HIS A 365 18.94 -0.84 7.24
C HIS A 365 19.85 -1.78 6.45
N CYS A 366 19.73 -1.78 5.11
CA CYS A 366 20.64 -2.54 4.26
C CYS A 366 22.10 -2.03 4.36
N ARG A 367 22.32 -0.71 4.46
CA ARG A 367 23.67 -0.12 4.60
C ARG A 367 24.27 -0.42 5.98
N GLU A 368 23.46 -0.39 7.02
CA GLU A 368 23.90 -0.68 8.39
C GLU A 368 24.01 -2.19 8.68
N GLY A 369 23.60 -3.04 7.76
CA GLY A 369 23.61 -4.49 7.94
C GLY A 369 22.53 -5.03 8.87
N THR A 370 21.51 -4.24 9.21
CA THR A 370 20.34 -4.64 10.02
C THR A 370 19.20 -5.13 9.12
N PHE A 371 19.47 -6.18 8.34
CA PHE A 371 18.58 -6.64 7.28
C PHE A 371 17.22 -7.16 7.79
N GLN A 372 17.18 -7.70 9.02
CA GLN A 372 15.93 -8.16 9.62
C GLN A 372 14.97 -7.00 9.87
N ASP A 373 15.46 -5.88 10.41
CA ASP A 373 14.66 -4.67 10.61
C ASP A 373 14.18 -4.13 9.25
N GLY A 374 15.08 -4.12 8.24
CA GLY A 374 14.71 -3.77 6.86
C GLY A 374 13.61 -4.67 6.28
N PHE A 375 13.63 -5.96 6.58
CA PHE A 375 12.58 -6.89 6.17
C PHE A 375 11.26 -6.64 6.89
N GLU A 376 11.28 -6.28 8.18
CA GLU A 376 10.06 -5.88 8.90
C GLU A 376 9.41 -4.64 8.27
N ILE A 377 10.21 -3.63 7.90
CA ILE A 377 9.73 -2.44 7.20
C ILE A 377 9.17 -2.81 5.82
N LEU A 378 9.80 -3.74 5.08
CA LEU A 378 9.27 -4.27 3.82
C LEU A 378 7.89 -4.93 4.02
N VAL A 379 7.73 -5.76 5.03
CA VAL A 379 6.44 -6.41 5.34
C VAL A 379 5.39 -5.37 5.71
N LEU A 380 5.77 -4.33 6.47
CA LEU A 380 4.87 -3.24 6.83
C LEU A 380 4.42 -2.46 5.58
N MET A 381 5.35 -2.18 4.65
CA MET A 381 5.07 -1.53 3.36
C MET A 381 4.05 -2.32 2.53
N LEU A 382 4.24 -3.63 2.41
CA LEU A 382 3.32 -4.52 1.69
C LEU A 382 1.94 -4.63 2.34
N ARG A 383 1.86 -4.66 3.69
CA ARG A 383 0.58 -4.61 4.42
C ARG A 383 -0.22 -3.34 4.17
N ARG A 384 0.44 -2.28 3.75
CA ARG A 384 -0.16 -0.99 3.38
C ARG A 384 -0.43 -0.87 1.87
N GLU A 385 -0.33 -1.99 1.14
CA GLU A 385 -0.58 -2.08 -0.31
C GLU A 385 0.41 -1.28 -1.18
N PHE A 386 1.55 -0.88 -0.61
CA PHE A 386 2.63 -0.28 -1.40
C PHE A 386 3.54 -1.36 -1.96
N VAL A 387 3.81 -1.28 -3.26
CA VAL A 387 4.71 -2.22 -3.94
C VAL A 387 6.13 -1.63 -3.99
N PRO A 388 7.12 -2.28 -3.37
CA PRO A 388 8.52 -1.87 -3.45
C PRO A 388 9.09 -2.06 -4.86
N ASP A 389 10.17 -1.33 -5.19
CA ASP A 389 10.91 -1.53 -6.42
C ASP A 389 11.77 -2.80 -6.36
N ILE A 390 12.08 -3.36 -7.52
CA ILE A 390 12.96 -4.56 -7.64
C ILE A 390 14.28 -4.37 -6.89
N GLN A 391 14.85 -3.16 -6.94
CA GLN A 391 16.11 -2.84 -6.25
C GLN A 391 16.05 -3.02 -4.73
N VAL A 392 14.91 -2.68 -4.10
CA VAL A 392 14.73 -2.84 -2.65
C VAL A 392 14.76 -4.32 -2.27
N TYR A 393 14.07 -5.16 -3.04
CA TYR A 393 14.09 -6.61 -2.82
C TYR A 393 15.50 -7.19 -3.03
N SER A 394 16.16 -6.82 -4.14
CA SER A 394 17.51 -7.32 -4.45
C SER A 394 18.51 -6.93 -3.36
N SER A 395 18.49 -5.67 -2.90
CA SER A 395 19.41 -5.23 -1.82
C SER A 395 19.22 -6.00 -0.52
N LEU A 396 17.97 -6.34 -0.15
CA LEU A 396 17.70 -7.16 1.04
C LEU A 396 18.17 -8.61 0.84
N ILE A 397 17.88 -9.20 -0.33
CA ILE A 397 18.29 -10.57 -0.65
C ILE A 397 19.81 -10.70 -0.63
N ASP A 398 20.52 -9.79 -1.31
CA ASP A 398 21.98 -9.77 -1.33
C ASP A 398 22.55 -9.60 0.09
N GLY A 399 21.94 -8.72 0.89
CA GLY A 399 22.33 -8.53 2.27
C GLY A 399 22.14 -9.76 3.15
N PHE A 400 21.02 -10.46 3.03
CA PHE A 400 20.79 -11.71 3.74
C PHE A 400 21.76 -12.81 3.31
N LEU A 401 22.06 -12.91 2.01
CA LEU A 401 23.04 -13.86 1.51
C LEU A 401 24.46 -13.56 2.03
N HIS A 402 24.85 -12.28 2.10
CA HIS A 402 26.14 -11.89 2.71
C HIS A 402 26.22 -12.18 4.20
N LYS A 403 25.09 -12.17 4.90
CA LYS A 403 24.99 -12.49 6.34
C LYS A 403 24.79 -13.99 6.61
N GLU A 404 24.91 -14.81 5.57
CA GLU A 404 24.73 -16.25 5.64
C GLU A 404 23.33 -16.69 6.15
N ASP A 405 22.30 -15.88 5.88
CA ASP A 405 20.91 -16.17 6.22
C ASP A 405 20.03 -16.37 4.96
N PRO A 406 20.20 -17.49 4.26
CA PRO A 406 19.49 -17.74 3.00
C PRO A 406 17.98 -17.97 3.18
N THR A 407 17.52 -18.27 4.41
CA THR A 407 16.10 -18.50 4.69
C THR A 407 15.31 -17.19 4.59
N PHE A 408 15.83 -16.08 5.11
CA PHE A 408 15.22 -14.77 4.94
C PHE A 408 15.38 -14.24 3.51
N ALA A 409 16.48 -14.58 2.81
CA ALA A 409 16.62 -14.30 1.39
C ALA A 409 15.51 -14.96 0.57
N TYR A 410 15.20 -16.23 0.83
CA TYR A 410 14.08 -16.95 0.22
C TYR A 410 12.72 -16.33 0.53
N LYS A 411 12.43 -16.01 1.81
CA LYS A 411 11.20 -15.32 2.21
C LYS A 411 11.03 -13.98 1.51
N THR A 412 12.13 -13.25 1.30
CA THR A 412 12.13 -11.98 0.58
C THR A 412 11.81 -12.18 -0.90
N LEU A 413 12.36 -13.23 -1.52
CA LEU A 413 12.05 -13.62 -2.90
C LEU A 413 10.58 -14.00 -3.06
N GLU A 414 9.99 -14.74 -2.13
CA GLU A 414 8.55 -15.05 -2.16
C GLU A 414 7.69 -13.77 -2.14
N LYS A 415 8.04 -12.78 -1.32
CA LYS A 415 7.35 -11.49 -1.28
C LYS A 415 7.49 -10.75 -2.61
N MET A 416 8.69 -10.76 -3.20
CA MET A 416 8.96 -10.16 -4.51
C MET A 416 8.08 -10.77 -5.61
N LEU A 417 7.95 -12.08 -5.65
CA LEU A 417 7.13 -12.81 -6.61
C LEU A 417 5.62 -12.58 -6.40
N LYS A 418 5.17 -12.51 -5.15
CA LYS A 418 3.78 -12.14 -4.80
C LYS A 418 3.43 -10.71 -5.21
N SER A 419 4.42 -9.84 -5.34
CA SER A 419 4.27 -8.47 -5.86
C SER A 419 4.38 -8.37 -7.38
N ASN A 420 4.28 -9.48 -8.10
CA ASN A 420 4.35 -9.59 -9.57
C ASN A 420 5.66 -9.09 -10.20
N HIS A 421 6.75 -9.09 -9.44
CA HIS A 421 8.07 -8.80 -10.01
C HIS A 421 8.70 -10.06 -10.59
N THR A 422 9.47 -9.90 -11.67
CA THR A 422 10.22 -10.98 -12.34
C THR A 422 11.71 -10.87 -11.99
N PRO A 423 12.22 -11.66 -11.02
CA PRO A 423 13.64 -11.66 -10.68
C PRO A 423 14.50 -12.23 -11.82
N LYS A 424 15.77 -11.85 -11.83
CA LYS A 424 16.76 -12.47 -12.75
C LYS A 424 17.03 -13.91 -12.31
N THR A 425 17.33 -14.79 -13.27
CA THR A 425 17.67 -16.20 -12.98
C THR A 425 18.87 -16.36 -12.04
N THR A 426 19.83 -15.44 -12.13
CA THR A 426 21.00 -15.40 -11.23
C THR A 426 20.62 -15.29 -9.77
N LEU A 427 19.57 -14.54 -9.44
CA LEU A 427 19.12 -14.36 -8.06
C LEU A 427 18.56 -15.66 -7.48
N PHE A 428 17.81 -16.43 -8.28
CA PHE A 428 17.34 -17.75 -7.86
C PHE A 428 18.50 -18.69 -7.56
N TYR A 429 19.55 -18.67 -8.40
CA TYR A 429 20.72 -19.52 -8.22
C TYR A 429 21.51 -19.15 -6.97
N SER A 430 21.69 -17.85 -6.70
CA SER A 430 22.40 -17.39 -5.49
C SER A 430 21.68 -17.81 -4.20
N ILE A 431 20.35 -17.71 -4.19
CA ILE A 431 19.56 -18.14 -3.03
C ILE A 431 19.59 -19.65 -2.86
N LEU A 432 19.43 -20.40 -3.97
CA LEU A 432 19.48 -21.86 -3.95
C LEU A 432 20.84 -22.38 -3.46
N ASP A 433 21.94 -21.81 -3.96
CA ASP A 433 23.30 -22.12 -3.53
C ASP A 433 23.49 -21.84 -2.04
N GLY A 434 22.99 -20.69 -1.55
CA GLY A 434 22.98 -20.36 -0.13
C GLY A 434 22.21 -21.38 0.71
N LEU A 435 21.00 -21.76 0.30
CA LEU A 435 20.16 -22.73 1.01
C LEU A 435 20.82 -24.12 1.04
N VAL A 436 21.47 -24.54 -0.03
CA VAL A 436 22.18 -25.82 -0.11
C VAL A 436 23.40 -25.80 0.83
N LYS A 437 24.21 -24.75 0.80
CA LYS A 437 25.38 -24.59 1.69
C LYS A 437 25.03 -24.62 3.18
N HIS A 438 23.91 -23.99 3.55
CA HIS A 438 23.44 -23.94 4.95
C HIS A 438 22.51 -25.11 5.31
N SER A 439 22.40 -26.11 4.46
CA SER A 439 21.62 -27.34 4.71
C SER A 439 20.11 -27.08 4.96
N CYS A 440 19.54 -26.04 4.39
CA CYS A 440 18.12 -25.70 4.48
C CYS A 440 17.30 -26.48 3.44
N ALA A 441 17.18 -27.81 3.63
CA ALA A 441 16.65 -28.73 2.63
C ALA A 441 15.21 -28.43 2.19
N ARG A 442 14.29 -28.10 3.11
CA ARG A 442 12.89 -27.82 2.79
C ARG A 442 12.73 -26.54 1.98
N ASP A 443 13.43 -25.47 2.36
CA ASP A 443 13.36 -24.20 1.65
C ASP A 443 13.99 -24.33 0.25
N ALA A 444 15.09 -25.11 0.13
CA ALA A 444 15.72 -25.42 -1.15
C ALA A 444 14.79 -26.22 -2.08
N ALA A 445 14.07 -27.20 -1.54
CA ALA A 445 13.06 -27.96 -2.26
C ALA A 445 11.92 -27.06 -2.77
N SER A 446 11.37 -26.24 -1.88
CA SER A 446 10.30 -25.30 -2.21
C SER A 446 10.74 -24.27 -3.26
N LEU A 447 11.97 -23.77 -3.17
CA LEU A 447 12.53 -22.85 -4.16
C LEU A 447 12.69 -23.54 -5.52
N LEU A 448 13.18 -24.76 -5.54
CA LEU A 448 13.37 -25.53 -6.79
C LEU A 448 12.03 -25.82 -7.48
N THR A 449 11.01 -26.22 -6.70
CA THR A 449 9.64 -26.39 -7.19
C THR A 449 9.08 -25.11 -7.79
N LEU A 450 9.24 -23.99 -7.09
CA LEU A 450 8.83 -22.67 -7.55
C LEU A 450 9.53 -22.26 -8.87
N MET A 451 10.83 -22.57 -8.99
CA MET A 451 11.59 -22.32 -10.23
C MET A 451 11.02 -23.13 -11.42
N LEU A 452 10.63 -24.36 -11.18
CA LEU A 452 10.02 -25.23 -12.20
C LEU A 452 8.64 -24.70 -12.62
N GLU A 453 7.79 -24.33 -11.67
CA GLU A 453 6.48 -23.73 -11.93
C GLU A 453 6.58 -22.42 -12.75
N LYS A 454 7.57 -21.60 -12.44
CA LYS A 454 7.82 -20.33 -13.16
C LYS A 454 8.61 -20.51 -14.44
N LYS A 455 8.94 -21.75 -14.84
CA LYS A 455 9.74 -22.08 -16.04
C LYS A 455 11.11 -21.38 -16.06
N VAL A 456 11.70 -21.20 -14.89
CA VAL A 456 13.06 -20.65 -14.75
C VAL A 456 14.04 -21.75 -15.19
N ARG A 457 15.02 -21.39 -16.05
CA ARG A 457 16.06 -22.32 -16.48
C ARG A 457 16.77 -22.94 -15.29
N GLN A 458 16.92 -24.27 -15.29
CA GLN A 458 17.54 -24.99 -14.18
C GLN A 458 19.06 -25.03 -14.32
N ASN A 459 19.76 -24.97 -13.17
CA ASN A 459 21.18 -25.26 -13.08
C ASN A 459 21.35 -26.71 -12.62
N ILE A 460 21.81 -27.57 -13.54
CA ILE A 460 21.92 -29.01 -13.30
C ILE A 460 22.73 -29.34 -12.04
N ASN A 461 23.81 -28.60 -11.76
CA ASN A 461 24.64 -28.86 -10.58
C ASN A 461 23.89 -28.54 -9.28
N LEU A 462 23.30 -27.32 -9.18
CA LEU A 462 22.55 -26.91 -7.99
C LEU A 462 21.31 -27.77 -7.76
N SER A 463 20.60 -28.13 -8.83
CA SER A 463 19.44 -29.03 -8.72
C SER A 463 19.87 -30.41 -8.23
N THR A 464 21.02 -30.93 -8.69
CA THR A 464 21.57 -32.21 -8.23
C THR A 464 21.97 -32.15 -6.76
N GLU A 465 22.66 -31.07 -6.33
CA GLU A 465 23.06 -30.87 -4.93
C GLU A 465 21.86 -30.71 -4.00
N THR A 466 20.78 -30.07 -4.47
CA THR A 466 19.52 -29.97 -3.72
C THR A 466 18.90 -31.35 -3.49
N VAL A 467 18.86 -32.21 -4.51
CA VAL A 467 18.36 -33.59 -4.36
C VAL A 467 19.25 -34.40 -3.41
N ILE A 468 20.56 -34.28 -3.50
CA ILE A 468 21.50 -34.93 -2.56
C ILE A 468 21.28 -34.43 -1.15
N LEU A 469 21.06 -33.13 -0.95
CA LEU A 469 20.77 -32.55 0.36
C LEU A 469 19.46 -33.11 0.95
N LEU A 470 18.42 -33.28 0.15
CA LEU A 470 17.16 -33.87 0.59
C LEU A 470 17.35 -35.31 1.04
N PHE A 471 18.12 -36.12 0.29
CA PHE A 471 18.47 -37.45 0.74
C PHE A 471 19.31 -37.42 2.01
N LYS A 472 20.27 -36.50 2.15
CA LYS A 472 21.10 -36.33 3.35
C LYS A 472 20.27 -36.01 4.61
N THR A 473 19.21 -35.23 4.47
CA THR A 473 18.33 -34.85 5.59
C THR A 473 17.20 -35.83 5.87
N GLY A 474 17.12 -36.93 5.10
CA GLY A 474 16.12 -37.98 5.30
C GLY A 474 14.73 -37.71 4.69
N LEU A 475 14.58 -36.65 3.89
CA LEU A 475 13.35 -36.29 3.19
C LEU A 475 13.23 -37.12 1.88
N LYS A 476 13.02 -38.44 2.01
CA LYS A 476 13.01 -39.37 0.91
C LYS A 476 11.90 -39.07 -0.12
N ASP A 477 10.68 -38.92 0.36
CA ASP A 477 9.51 -38.75 -0.49
C ASP A 477 9.59 -37.44 -1.29
N ASP A 478 9.99 -36.35 -0.65
CA ASP A 478 10.21 -35.05 -1.27
C ASP A 478 11.31 -35.14 -2.34
N SER A 479 12.39 -35.93 -2.08
CA SER A 479 13.48 -36.12 -3.03
C SER A 479 13.00 -36.79 -4.33
N PHE A 480 12.21 -37.86 -4.22
CA PHE A 480 11.67 -38.56 -5.39
C PHE A 480 10.64 -37.71 -6.14
N GLU A 481 9.81 -36.96 -5.42
CA GLU A 481 8.84 -36.05 -6.03
C GLU A 481 9.53 -34.98 -6.86
N ILE A 482 10.56 -34.36 -6.31
CA ILE A 482 11.35 -33.33 -7.02
C ILE A 482 12.08 -33.93 -8.23
N VAL A 483 12.67 -35.10 -8.11
CA VAL A 483 13.29 -35.77 -9.26
C VAL A 483 12.27 -35.97 -10.39
N LYS A 484 11.09 -36.52 -10.09
CA LYS A 484 10.01 -36.69 -11.07
C LYS A 484 9.59 -35.35 -11.69
N LEU A 485 9.46 -34.31 -10.87
CA LEU A 485 9.05 -32.97 -11.32
C LEU A 485 10.09 -32.33 -12.26
N ILE A 486 11.40 -32.50 -12.00
CA ILE A 486 12.47 -31.99 -12.84
C ILE A 486 12.41 -32.66 -14.22
N TYR A 487 12.29 -33.99 -14.26
CA TYR A 487 12.21 -34.75 -15.52
C TYR A 487 10.92 -34.45 -16.30
N SER A 488 9.78 -34.36 -15.64
CA SER A 488 8.52 -34.00 -16.30
C SER A 488 8.53 -32.61 -16.94
N ASN A 489 9.38 -31.71 -16.44
CA ASN A 489 9.60 -30.39 -17.03
C ASN A 489 10.74 -30.37 -18.10
N GLY A 490 11.28 -31.52 -18.47
CA GLY A 490 12.29 -31.64 -19.55
C GLY A 490 13.70 -31.27 -19.13
N TYR A 491 14.00 -31.22 -17.84
CA TYR A 491 15.36 -31.01 -17.34
C TYR A 491 16.00 -32.32 -16.90
N SER A 492 17.32 -32.37 -16.88
CA SER A 492 18.12 -33.53 -16.43
C SER A 492 18.89 -33.20 -15.15
N LEU A 493 19.26 -34.25 -14.43
CA LEU A 493 20.10 -34.19 -13.22
C LEU A 493 21.38 -35.05 -13.47
N LYS A 494 22.43 -34.80 -12.71
CA LYS A 494 23.61 -35.68 -12.65
C LYS A 494 23.30 -36.87 -11.75
N MET A 495 22.52 -37.81 -12.26
CA MET A 495 22.02 -38.95 -11.46
C MET A 495 23.14 -39.85 -10.96
N GLU A 496 24.22 -39.95 -11.70
CA GLU A 496 25.44 -40.67 -11.29
C GLU A 496 25.90 -40.20 -9.89
N LYS A 497 26.03 -38.89 -9.70
CA LYS A 497 26.41 -38.31 -8.40
C LYS A 497 25.42 -38.61 -7.27
N VAL A 498 24.11 -38.64 -7.58
CA VAL A 498 23.08 -38.97 -6.61
C VAL A 498 23.21 -40.42 -6.18
N ILE A 499 23.43 -41.34 -7.16
CA ILE A 499 23.60 -42.76 -6.89
C ILE A 499 24.89 -43.02 -6.12
N GLU A 500 26.00 -42.42 -6.53
CA GLU A 500 27.30 -42.51 -5.81
C GLU A 500 27.13 -42.13 -4.35
N PHE A 501 26.49 -40.96 -4.07
CA PHE A 501 26.23 -40.50 -2.72
C PHE A 501 25.37 -41.50 -1.90
N LEU A 502 24.32 -42.06 -2.51
CA LEU A 502 23.45 -43.04 -1.84
C LEU A 502 24.21 -44.35 -1.55
N CYS A 503 25.06 -44.81 -2.47
CA CYS A 503 25.90 -45.98 -2.28
C CYS A 503 26.93 -45.77 -1.15
N GLU A 504 27.61 -44.60 -1.10
CA GLU A 504 28.53 -44.24 -0.01
C GLU A 504 27.84 -44.27 1.36
N LYS A 505 26.58 -43.83 1.43
CA LYS A 505 25.77 -43.82 2.65
C LYS A 505 25.07 -45.16 2.93
N ARG A 506 25.38 -46.22 2.16
CA ARG A 506 24.77 -47.56 2.24
C ARG A 506 23.24 -47.58 2.08
N ARG A 507 22.67 -46.60 1.38
CA ARG A 507 21.24 -46.48 1.09
C ARG A 507 20.88 -47.12 -0.25
N PHE A 508 21.20 -48.40 -0.42
CA PHE A 508 21.12 -49.11 -1.68
C PHE A 508 19.71 -49.29 -2.23
N SER A 509 18.68 -49.37 -1.37
CA SER A 509 17.29 -49.46 -1.84
C SER A 509 16.84 -48.19 -2.56
N GLU A 510 17.23 -47.06 -2.04
CA GLU A 510 16.90 -45.75 -2.67
C GLU A 510 17.72 -45.54 -3.95
N ALA A 511 19.00 -45.95 -3.94
CA ALA A 511 19.83 -45.96 -5.15
C ALA A 511 19.19 -46.83 -6.24
N ARG A 512 18.62 -48.00 -5.86
CA ARG A 512 17.88 -48.87 -6.78
C ARG A 512 16.66 -48.18 -7.35
N GLU A 513 15.81 -47.54 -6.50
CA GLU A 513 14.62 -46.81 -6.95
C GLU A 513 14.98 -45.72 -7.96
N ILE A 514 16.07 -44.97 -7.73
CA ILE A 514 16.56 -43.95 -8.65
C ILE A 514 17.05 -44.57 -9.95
N LEU A 515 17.79 -45.67 -9.89
CA LEU A 515 18.30 -46.35 -11.08
C LEU A 515 17.15 -46.89 -11.95
N LEU A 516 16.12 -47.47 -11.33
CA LEU A 516 14.92 -47.91 -12.04
C LEU A 516 14.17 -46.73 -12.69
N PHE A 517 14.14 -45.57 -12.02
CA PHE A 517 13.57 -44.36 -12.60
C PHE A 517 14.35 -43.87 -13.83
N ILE A 518 15.70 -43.92 -13.79
CA ILE A 518 16.57 -43.55 -14.90
C ILE A 518 16.29 -44.50 -16.09
N MET A 519 16.23 -45.79 -15.82
CA MET A 519 15.91 -46.80 -16.82
C MET A 519 14.54 -46.62 -17.47
N ALA A 520 13.54 -46.23 -16.69
CA ALA A 520 12.19 -45.94 -17.17
C ALA A 520 12.11 -44.73 -18.10
N ASN A 521 13.08 -43.81 -18.02
CA ASN A 521 13.16 -42.59 -18.85
C ASN A 521 14.21 -42.72 -19.99
N ASP A 522 14.58 -43.95 -20.38
CA ASP A 522 15.50 -44.26 -21.50
C ASP A 522 16.84 -43.52 -21.46
N GLN A 523 17.40 -43.29 -20.28
CA GLN A 523 18.70 -42.68 -20.10
C GLN A 523 19.81 -43.74 -20.02
N GLU A 524 21.03 -43.34 -20.38
CA GLU A 524 22.20 -44.22 -20.25
C GLU A 524 22.44 -44.61 -18.78
N VAL A 525 22.68 -45.87 -18.57
CA VAL A 525 22.90 -46.48 -17.24
C VAL A 525 24.38 -46.83 -17.12
N ASP A 526 25.00 -46.30 -16.06
CA ASP A 526 26.37 -46.71 -15.70
C ASP A 526 26.35 -48.12 -15.11
N LEU A 527 27.00 -49.06 -15.80
CA LEU A 527 27.08 -50.44 -15.40
C LEU A 527 27.93 -50.66 -14.15
N GLN A 528 28.87 -49.76 -13.85
CA GLN A 528 29.68 -49.83 -12.64
C GLN A 528 28.83 -49.50 -11.41
N LEU A 529 28.05 -48.42 -11.47
CA LEU A 529 27.14 -48.05 -10.41
C LEU A 529 26.04 -49.08 -10.19
N SER A 530 25.51 -49.67 -11.28
CA SER A 530 24.53 -50.76 -11.20
C SER A 530 25.10 -51.97 -10.47
N SER A 531 26.35 -52.31 -10.74
CA SER A 531 27.07 -53.41 -10.09
C SER A 531 27.30 -53.13 -8.61
N MET A 532 27.65 -51.88 -8.23
CA MET A 532 27.80 -51.45 -6.83
C MET A 532 26.50 -51.54 -6.07
N ILE A 533 25.37 -51.16 -6.68
CA ILE A 533 24.04 -51.26 -6.03
C ILE A 533 23.69 -52.73 -5.77
N ILE A 534 23.88 -53.61 -6.76
CA ILE A 534 23.61 -55.04 -6.61
C ILE A 534 24.42 -55.64 -5.48
N THR A 535 25.76 -55.41 -5.49
CA THR A 535 26.65 -55.89 -4.43
C THR A 535 26.26 -55.34 -3.05
N GLY A 536 25.94 -54.04 -2.95
CA GLY A 536 25.50 -53.41 -1.71
C GLY A 536 24.17 -53.93 -1.17
N LEU A 537 23.20 -54.21 -2.05
CA LEU A 537 21.92 -54.83 -1.67
C LEU A 537 22.15 -56.28 -1.16
N CYS A 538 23.05 -57.03 -1.75
CA CYS A 538 23.43 -58.35 -1.27
C CYS A 538 24.06 -58.29 0.11
N GLN A 539 24.99 -57.36 0.37
CA GLN A 539 25.63 -57.13 1.66
C GLN A 539 24.64 -56.69 2.76
N THR A 540 23.57 -56.01 2.39
CA THR A 540 22.53 -55.58 3.33
C THR A 540 21.38 -56.59 3.50
N MET A 541 21.55 -57.83 3.06
CA MET A 541 20.59 -58.95 3.13
C MET A 541 19.27 -58.69 2.38
N ARG A 542 19.29 -57.90 1.32
CA ARG A 542 18.16 -57.57 0.45
C ARG A 542 18.30 -58.24 -0.95
N ALA A 543 18.61 -59.51 -0.95
CA ALA A 543 18.81 -60.31 -2.15
C ALA A 543 17.64 -60.29 -3.17
N PRO A 544 16.34 -60.28 -2.75
CA PRO A 544 15.22 -60.17 -3.69
C PRO A 544 15.21 -58.83 -4.48
N GLU A 545 15.58 -57.72 -3.82
CA GLU A 545 15.64 -56.43 -4.50
C GLU A 545 16.83 -56.35 -5.46
N ALA A 546 17.96 -56.97 -5.08
CA ALA A 546 19.12 -57.08 -5.93
C ALA A 546 18.84 -57.94 -7.18
N PHE A 547 18.11 -59.05 -7.04
CA PHE A 547 17.70 -59.90 -8.13
C PHE A 547 16.72 -59.18 -9.07
N SER A 548 15.71 -58.47 -8.53
CA SER A 548 14.78 -57.69 -9.35
C SER A 548 15.50 -56.64 -10.21
N LEU A 549 16.50 -55.95 -9.64
CA LEU A 549 17.30 -54.98 -10.39
C LEU A 549 18.14 -55.69 -11.50
N PHE A 550 18.79 -56.80 -11.15
CA PHE A 550 19.56 -57.55 -12.10
C PHE A 550 18.70 -58.08 -13.26
N TYR A 551 17.49 -58.60 -12.99
CA TYR A 551 16.54 -59.07 -13.97
C TYR A 551 16.15 -57.97 -14.97
N GLU A 552 15.78 -56.77 -14.48
CA GLU A 552 15.43 -55.64 -15.33
C GLU A 552 16.59 -55.13 -16.21
N LEU A 553 17.82 -55.13 -15.66
CA LEU A 553 19.02 -54.78 -16.44
C LEU A 553 19.23 -55.80 -17.58
N THR A 554 19.04 -57.08 -17.28
CA THR A 554 19.26 -58.14 -18.25
C THR A 554 18.19 -58.12 -19.36
N GLU A 555 16.93 -57.86 -19.04
CA GLU A 555 15.87 -57.71 -20.05
C GLU A 555 16.14 -56.58 -21.04
N ARG A 556 16.82 -55.53 -20.60
CA ARG A 556 17.26 -54.40 -21.46
C ARG A 556 18.61 -54.64 -22.16
N GLY A 557 19.15 -55.81 -22.02
CA GLY A 557 20.44 -56.16 -22.65
C GLY A 557 21.68 -55.58 -21.98
N LEU A 558 21.52 -54.96 -20.79
CA LEU A 558 22.61 -54.38 -19.99
C LEU A 558 23.27 -55.47 -19.16
N GLN A 559 24.60 -55.53 -19.16
CA GLN A 559 25.34 -56.61 -18.50
C GLN A 559 26.20 -56.07 -17.34
N PRO A 560 25.73 -56.18 -16.08
CA PRO A 560 26.53 -55.81 -14.89
C PRO A 560 27.79 -56.67 -14.75
N ALA A 561 28.75 -56.25 -13.94
CA ALA A 561 30.02 -56.93 -13.74
C ALA A 561 29.83 -58.36 -13.20
N LEU A 562 30.71 -59.31 -13.64
CA LEU A 562 30.69 -60.70 -13.19
C LEU A 562 30.91 -60.86 -11.67
N SER A 563 31.63 -59.92 -11.03
CA SER A 563 31.86 -59.91 -9.59
C SER A 563 30.55 -59.77 -8.78
N CYS A 564 29.65 -58.85 -9.18
CA CYS A 564 28.40 -58.64 -8.48
C CYS A 564 27.43 -59.82 -8.64
N LEU A 565 27.52 -60.58 -9.73
CA LEU A 565 26.74 -61.78 -9.96
C LEU A 565 27.13 -62.92 -9.03
N LYS A 566 28.42 -63.04 -8.67
CA LYS A 566 28.90 -63.96 -7.63
C LYS A 566 28.31 -63.62 -6.26
N ASP A 567 28.32 -62.33 -5.90
CA ASP A 567 27.75 -61.85 -4.66
C ASP A 567 26.24 -62.06 -4.61
N LEU A 568 25.54 -61.83 -5.71
CA LEU A 568 24.09 -62.04 -5.83
C LEU A 568 23.73 -63.52 -5.70
N LYS A 569 24.47 -64.40 -6.41
CA LYS A 569 24.29 -65.85 -6.29
C LYS A 569 24.44 -66.32 -4.84
N TYR A 570 25.55 -65.93 -4.21
CA TYR A 570 25.83 -66.26 -2.80
C TYR A 570 24.75 -65.76 -1.85
N ALA A 571 24.25 -64.54 -2.04
CA ALA A 571 23.20 -63.95 -1.22
C ALA A 571 21.83 -64.69 -1.37
N LEU A 572 21.48 -65.14 -2.59
CA LEU A 572 20.27 -65.89 -2.86
C LEU A 572 20.34 -67.34 -2.30
N GLU A 573 21.53 -67.98 -2.37
CA GLU A 573 21.76 -69.31 -1.82
C GLU A 573 21.84 -69.33 -0.29
N SER A 574 22.27 -68.21 0.32
CA SER A 574 22.38 -68.06 1.77
C SER A 574 21.04 -67.94 2.52
N ASP A 575 19.94 -67.79 1.83
CA ASP A 575 18.61 -67.70 2.44
C ASP A 575 18.17 -69.10 2.90
N LYS A 576 18.21 -69.32 4.24
CA LYS A 576 17.88 -70.57 4.95
C LYS A 576 16.51 -71.17 4.62
N LYS A 577 15.65 -70.47 3.91
CA LYS A 577 14.27 -70.88 3.54
C LYS A 577 14.14 -71.44 2.14
N GLN A 578 15.23 -71.58 1.35
CA GLN A 578 15.21 -72.09 -0.05
C GLN A 578 14.16 -71.40 -0.98
N LYS A 579 13.72 -70.20 -0.63
CA LYS A 579 12.66 -69.51 -1.38
C LYS A 579 13.11 -69.01 -2.77
N PHE A 580 14.40 -68.85 -3.00
CA PHE A 580 14.97 -68.16 -4.17
C PHE A 580 15.86 -69.10 -5.03
N HIS A 581 15.60 -70.39 -5.04
CA HIS A 581 16.42 -71.37 -5.77
C HIS A 581 16.34 -71.17 -7.29
N LYS A 582 15.16 -70.82 -7.82
CA LYS A 582 15.01 -70.55 -9.26
C LYS A 582 15.76 -69.30 -9.72
N GLU A 583 15.76 -68.26 -8.87
CA GLU A 583 16.47 -67.02 -9.09
C GLU A 583 17.99 -67.23 -9.06
N ALA A 584 18.47 -68.01 -8.12
CA ALA A 584 19.91 -68.39 -8.06
C ALA A 584 20.35 -69.22 -9.29
N GLU A 585 19.49 -70.15 -9.76
CA GLU A 585 19.75 -70.92 -11.00
C GLU A 585 19.77 -70.00 -12.23
N PHE A 586 18.85 -69.04 -12.33
CA PHE A 586 18.84 -68.06 -13.41
C PHE A 586 20.15 -67.22 -13.42
N VAL A 587 20.61 -66.72 -12.29
CA VAL A 587 21.90 -66.01 -12.19
C VAL A 587 23.05 -66.91 -12.58
N SER A 588 23.07 -68.18 -12.18
CA SER A 588 24.10 -69.14 -12.53
C SER A 588 24.16 -69.39 -14.04
N ASN A 589 23.01 -69.54 -14.70
CA ASN A 589 22.90 -69.73 -16.15
C ASN A 589 23.37 -68.49 -16.93
N GLN A 590 23.11 -67.28 -16.41
CA GLN A 590 23.63 -66.02 -16.98
C GLN A 590 25.15 -65.90 -16.78
N MET A 591 25.72 -66.37 -15.69
CA MET A 591 27.16 -66.42 -15.50
C MET A 591 27.86 -67.35 -16.47
N LEU A 592 27.28 -68.56 -16.69
CA LEU A 592 27.81 -69.57 -17.64
C LEU A 592 27.77 -69.10 -19.09
N ARG A 593 26.86 -68.23 -19.48
CA ARG A 593 26.80 -67.61 -20.82
C ARG A 593 27.86 -66.55 -21.05
N ARG A 594 28.51 -66.09 -20.01
CA ARG A 594 29.51 -64.99 -20.04
C ARG A 594 30.95 -65.48 -19.79
N THR A 595 31.14 -66.72 -19.34
CA THR A 595 32.41 -67.44 -19.28
C THR A 595 32.58 -68.27 -20.54
#